data_249c3e9652b6d6c6699f7fd49eb01c94
#
_entry.id   249c3e9652b6d6c6699f7fd49eb01c94
#
_cell.length_a   1.000
_cell.length_b   1.000
_cell.length_c   1.000
_cell.angle_alpha   90.00
_cell.angle_beta   90.00
_cell.angle_gamma   90.00
#
_symmetry.space_group_name_H-M   'P 1'
#
loop_
_entity.id
_entity.type
_entity.pdbx_description
1 polymer ?
#
loop_
_entity_poly.entity_id
_entity_poly.type
_entity_poly.pdbx_seq_one_letter_code
_entity_poly.pdbx_strand_id
1 'polypeptide(L)'
;MFSGPGAGAEPTASAIIGDVLSACHQLNSDQTNWYPLREFKGEMKSFEDVQSSMFIRLSVSDEPGVLAKISGTFGENNVSIESVIQEGRGDKAELVLVTHEAPEKDIKNSIDQISALDSVTTVTST
;
A
#
# COMPACT_ATOMS: atom_id res chain seq x y z
N MET A 1 10.02 0.51 -22.19
CA MET A 1 9.93 -0.95 -21.95
C MET A 1 11.34 -1.45 -21.82
N PHE A 2 11.69 -2.08 -20.71
CA PHE A 2 13.00 -2.69 -20.48
C PHE A 2 12.88 -4.19 -20.69
N SER A 3 13.86 -4.80 -21.33
CA SER A 3 13.91 -6.23 -21.63
C SER A 3 15.31 -6.75 -21.31
N GLY A 4 15.40 -7.88 -20.66
CA GLY A 4 16.67 -8.51 -20.30
C GLY A 4 16.48 -9.97 -19.87
N PRO A 5 17.55 -10.77 -19.79
CA PRO A 5 17.47 -12.12 -19.28
C PRO A 5 17.05 -12.07 -17.79
N GLY A 6 16.06 -12.91 -17.46
CA GLY A 6 15.56 -13.05 -16.10
C GLY A 6 16.39 -14.03 -15.27
N ALA A 7 15.72 -14.99 -14.61
CA ALA A 7 16.38 -16.06 -13.87
C ALA A 7 17.00 -17.10 -14.80
N GLY A 8 18.06 -17.77 -14.33
CA GLY A 8 18.75 -18.84 -15.05
C GLY A 8 20.23 -18.92 -14.70
N ALA A 9 20.90 -19.99 -15.11
CA ALA A 9 22.31 -20.22 -14.79
C ALA A 9 23.23 -19.12 -15.35
N GLU A 10 23.05 -18.74 -16.60
CA GLU A 10 23.87 -17.73 -17.27
C GLU A 10 23.71 -16.32 -16.68
N PRO A 11 22.47 -15.78 -16.50
CA PRO A 11 22.29 -14.47 -15.87
C PRO A 11 22.82 -14.42 -14.43
N THR A 12 22.63 -15.48 -13.67
CA THR A 12 23.12 -15.58 -12.29
C THR A 12 24.64 -15.63 -12.25
N ALA A 13 25.27 -16.43 -13.09
CA ALA A 13 26.72 -16.50 -13.18
C ALA A 13 27.32 -15.15 -13.61
N SER A 14 26.71 -14.47 -14.58
CA SER A 14 27.13 -13.14 -15.03
C SER A 14 27.08 -12.11 -13.91
N ALA A 15 26.00 -12.11 -13.11
CA ALA A 15 25.85 -11.22 -11.97
C ALA A 15 26.93 -11.48 -10.91
N ILE A 16 27.16 -12.74 -10.52
CA ILE A 16 28.17 -13.11 -9.53
C ILE A 16 29.59 -12.72 -10.00
N ILE A 17 29.93 -12.98 -11.27
CA ILE A 17 31.23 -12.60 -11.82
C ILE A 17 31.38 -11.08 -11.83
N GLY A 18 30.32 -10.33 -12.18
CA GLY A 18 30.30 -8.87 -12.15
C GLY A 18 30.60 -8.32 -10.75
N ASP A 19 29.97 -8.90 -9.72
CA ASP A 19 30.17 -8.51 -8.33
C ASP A 19 31.60 -8.83 -7.85
N VAL A 20 32.15 -10.01 -8.22
CA VAL A 20 33.52 -10.39 -7.90
C VAL A 20 34.53 -9.44 -8.55
N LEU A 21 34.35 -9.11 -9.83
CA LEU A 21 35.20 -8.15 -10.52
C LEU A 21 35.13 -6.76 -9.88
N SER A 22 33.94 -6.32 -9.49
CA SER A 22 33.74 -5.06 -8.80
C SER A 22 34.47 -5.04 -7.45
N ALA A 23 34.36 -6.12 -6.67
CA ALA A 23 35.07 -6.26 -5.41
C ALA A 23 36.60 -6.26 -5.60
N CYS A 24 37.12 -6.97 -6.61
CA CYS A 24 38.54 -6.96 -6.92
C CYS A 24 39.05 -5.56 -7.32
N HIS A 25 38.28 -4.82 -8.10
CA HIS A 25 38.60 -3.44 -8.45
C HIS A 25 38.65 -2.53 -7.22
N GLN A 26 37.69 -2.69 -6.30
CA GLN A 26 37.66 -1.92 -5.05
C GLN A 26 38.83 -2.23 -4.13
N LEU A 27 39.24 -3.50 -4.03
CA LEU A 27 40.40 -3.91 -3.23
C LEU A 27 41.72 -3.39 -3.78
N ASN A 28 41.82 -3.21 -5.10
CA ASN A 28 43.04 -2.70 -5.77
C ASN A 28 43.04 -1.17 -5.92
N SER A 29 41.94 -0.48 -5.64
CA SER A 29 41.88 0.97 -5.69
C SER A 29 41.98 1.53 -4.26
N ASP A 30 42.94 2.47 -4.06
CA ASP A 30 43.01 3.27 -2.82
C ASP A 30 41.77 4.17 -2.63
N GLN A 31 40.85 4.16 -3.59
CA GLN A 31 39.60 4.85 -3.49
C GLN A 31 38.55 3.90 -2.94
N THR A 32 38.28 3.99 -1.64
CA THR A 32 37.04 3.54 -1.06
C THR A 32 35.92 4.36 -1.69
N ASN A 33 35.50 4.00 -2.90
CA ASN A 33 34.26 4.48 -3.49
C ASN A 33 33.06 3.80 -2.80
N TRP A 34 33.03 3.87 -1.48
CA TRP A 34 31.78 3.88 -0.79
C TRP A 34 31.09 5.15 -1.29
N TYR A 35 30.01 4.99 -2.03
CA TYR A 35 29.05 6.07 -2.12
C TYR A 35 28.91 6.60 -0.70
N PRO A 36 29.30 7.85 -0.42
CA PRO A 36 29.10 8.38 0.91
C PRO A 36 27.61 8.19 1.14
N LEU A 37 27.26 7.26 2.04
CA LEU A 37 25.92 7.23 2.60
C LEU A 37 25.75 8.67 3.07
N ARG A 38 25.05 9.48 2.25
CA ARG A 38 24.75 10.84 2.66
C ARG A 38 24.07 10.66 3.98
N GLU A 39 24.72 11.17 5.02
CA GLU A 39 24.15 11.18 6.34
C GLU A 39 22.71 11.66 6.19
N PHE A 40 21.75 10.77 6.40
CA PHE A 40 20.34 11.12 6.29
C PHE A 40 20.05 12.10 7.41
N LYS A 41 19.95 13.38 7.04
CA LYS A 41 19.68 14.49 7.98
C LYS A 41 18.18 14.77 8.14
N GLY A 42 17.33 13.88 7.65
CA GLY A 42 15.89 13.98 7.75
C GLY A 42 15.36 13.21 8.98
N GLU A 43 14.25 13.66 9.52
CA GLU A 43 13.48 12.89 10.48
C GLU A 43 12.66 11.83 9.73
N MET A 44 12.64 10.60 10.24
CA MET A 44 11.75 9.57 9.72
C MET A 44 10.32 9.91 10.16
N LYS A 45 9.42 10.08 9.18
CA LYS A 45 7.99 10.20 9.48
C LYS A 45 7.47 8.91 10.09
N SER A 46 6.54 9.04 11.03
CA SER A 46 5.74 7.89 11.46
C SER A 46 4.95 7.34 10.28
N PHE A 47 4.80 6.03 10.21
CA PHE A 47 3.96 5.40 9.19
C PHE A 47 2.52 5.93 9.24
N GLU A 48 2.03 6.24 10.44
CA GLU A 48 0.70 6.79 10.69
C GLU A 48 0.44 8.14 9.99
N ASP A 49 1.50 8.92 9.75
CA ASP A 49 1.44 10.24 9.10
C ASP A 49 1.69 10.18 7.58
N VAL A 50 1.91 8.97 7.03
CA VAL A 50 2.05 8.78 5.59
C VAL A 50 0.70 9.05 4.94
N GLN A 51 0.70 9.83 3.85
CA GLN A 51 -0.49 10.08 3.05
C GLN A 51 -0.58 9.00 1.98
N SER A 52 -1.71 8.33 1.91
CA SER A 52 -1.99 7.34 0.88
C SER A 52 -3.46 7.35 0.47
N SER A 53 -3.76 6.87 -0.72
CA SER A 53 -5.10 6.48 -1.13
C SER A 53 -5.24 4.97 -1.01
N MET A 54 -6.40 4.49 -0.60
CA MET A 54 -6.61 3.08 -0.34
C MET A 54 -7.78 2.53 -1.13
N PHE A 55 -7.59 1.32 -1.66
CA PHE A 55 -8.65 0.51 -2.24
C PHE A 55 -9.21 -0.42 -1.16
N ILE A 56 -10.52 -0.37 -0.94
CA ILE A 56 -11.19 -1.11 0.13
C ILE A 56 -12.36 -1.87 -0.46
N ARG A 57 -12.42 -3.16 -0.20
CA ARG A 57 -13.53 -4.03 -0.59
C ARG A 57 -14.24 -4.51 0.66
N LEU A 58 -15.56 -4.32 0.70
CA LEU A 58 -16.42 -4.68 1.82
C LEU A 58 -17.51 -5.65 1.34
N SER A 59 -17.74 -6.69 2.11
CA SER A 59 -18.96 -7.51 1.97
C SER A 59 -19.96 -7.04 3.03
N VAL A 60 -21.12 -6.57 2.62
CA VAL A 60 -22.11 -5.93 3.49
C VAL A 60 -23.51 -6.50 3.27
N SER A 61 -24.43 -6.31 4.23
CA SER A 61 -25.86 -6.55 4.01
C SER A 61 -26.41 -5.53 3.00
N ASP A 62 -27.26 -6.00 2.06
CA ASP A 62 -27.89 -5.11 1.08
C ASP A 62 -29.15 -4.45 1.68
N GLU A 63 -28.92 -3.56 2.63
CA GLU A 63 -29.96 -2.84 3.36
C GLU A 63 -29.85 -1.34 3.15
N PRO A 64 -30.99 -0.62 3.10
CA PRO A 64 -31.00 0.83 3.05
C PRO A 64 -30.23 1.45 4.24
N GLY A 65 -29.35 2.40 3.94
CA GLY A 65 -28.58 3.13 4.95
C GLY A 65 -27.20 2.54 5.27
N VAL A 66 -26.86 1.34 4.83
CA VAL A 66 -25.53 0.75 5.07
C VAL A 66 -24.43 1.61 4.45
N LEU A 67 -24.57 1.99 3.18
CA LEU A 67 -23.61 2.88 2.52
C LEU A 67 -23.52 4.24 3.23
N ALA A 68 -24.64 4.77 3.73
CA ALA A 68 -24.65 6.04 4.46
C ALA A 68 -23.86 5.95 5.78
N LYS A 69 -23.96 4.84 6.51
CA LYS A 69 -23.18 4.60 7.73
C LYS A 69 -21.68 4.51 7.41
N ILE A 70 -21.31 3.72 6.39
CA ILE A 70 -19.92 3.55 5.96
C ILE A 70 -19.31 4.89 5.54
N SER A 71 -19.99 5.63 4.67
CA SER A 71 -19.49 6.94 4.22
C SER A 71 -19.45 7.99 5.34
N GLY A 72 -20.40 7.92 6.29
CA GLY A 72 -20.37 8.75 7.50
C GLY A 72 -19.14 8.48 8.35
N THR A 73 -18.80 7.21 8.57
CA THR A 73 -17.60 6.82 9.34
C THR A 73 -16.30 7.34 8.70
N PHE A 74 -16.18 7.27 7.37
CA PHE A 74 -15.05 7.89 6.67
C PHE A 74 -15.01 9.40 6.89
N GLY A 75 -16.16 10.08 6.75
CA GLY A 75 -16.26 11.53 6.97
C GLY A 75 -15.90 11.96 8.39
N GLU A 76 -16.32 11.20 9.41
CA GLU A 76 -16.00 11.46 10.83
C GLU A 76 -14.49 11.35 11.11
N ASN A 77 -13.78 10.51 10.35
CA ASN A 77 -12.33 10.34 10.41
C ASN A 77 -11.57 11.23 9.41
N ASN A 78 -12.21 12.21 8.79
CA ASN A 78 -11.63 13.10 7.78
C ASN A 78 -11.09 12.39 6.53
N VAL A 79 -11.61 11.23 6.20
CA VAL A 79 -11.28 10.49 4.99
C VAL A 79 -12.35 10.77 3.92
N SER A 80 -11.93 11.30 2.77
CA SER A 80 -12.81 11.55 1.64
C SER A 80 -12.82 10.34 0.71
N ILE A 81 -14.00 9.98 0.21
CA ILE A 81 -14.18 8.89 -0.76
C ILE A 81 -14.11 9.47 -2.17
N GLU A 82 -13.23 8.94 -3.01
CA GLU A 82 -13.09 9.32 -4.41
C GLU A 82 -14.13 8.60 -5.27
N SER A 83 -14.29 7.29 -5.07
CA SER A 83 -15.25 6.49 -5.84
C SER A 83 -15.85 5.37 -5.02
N VAL A 84 -17.06 4.99 -5.37
CA VAL A 84 -17.80 3.85 -4.80
C VAL A 84 -18.43 3.06 -5.94
N ILE A 85 -18.22 1.75 -5.93
CA ILE A 85 -18.91 0.81 -6.80
C ILE A 85 -19.63 -0.20 -5.91
N GLN A 86 -20.91 -0.42 -6.17
CA GLN A 86 -21.70 -1.45 -5.50
C GLN A 86 -22.11 -2.52 -6.51
N GLU A 87 -21.76 -3.75 -6.21
CA GLU A 87 -22.15 -4.92 -7.01
C GLU A 87 -22.89 -5.92 -6.14
N GLY A 88 -23.82 -6.66 -6.77
CA GLY A 88 -24.65 -7.65 -6.10
C GLY A 88 -26.06 -7.15 -5.84
N ARG A 89 -26.95 -8.13 -5.61
CA ARG A 89 -28.35 -7.94 -5.21
C ARG A 89 -28.78 -9.10 -4.32
N GLY A 90 -29.59 -8.81 -3.32
CA GLY A 90 -30.13 -9.79 -2.39
C GLY A 90 -29.59 -9.62 -1.00
N ASP A 91 -29.29 -10.70 -0.27
CA ASP A 91 -28.92 -10.65 1.14
C ASP A 91 -27.52 -10.03 1.38
N LYS A 92 -26.66 -9.99 0.36
CA LYS A 92 -25.30 -9.45 0.45
C LYS A 92 -24.96 -8.62 -0.78
N ALA A 93 -24.29 -7.50 -0.53
CA ALA A 93 -23.72 -6.66 -1.55
C ALA A 93 -22.19 -6.56 -1.34
N GLU A 94 -21.48 -6.34 -2.42
CA GLU A 94 -20.06 -6.01 -2.40
C GLU A 94 -19.91 -4.52 -2.69
N LEU A 95 -19.23 -3.81 -1.81
CA LEU A 95 -18.88 -2.41 -1.98
C LEU A 95 -17.37 -2.32 -2.22
N VAL A 96 -17.00 -1.65 -3.28
CA VAL A 96 -15.61 -1.29 -3.59
C VAL A 96 -15.50 0.22 -3.48
N LEU A 97 -14.61 0.66 -2.60
CA LEU A 97 -14.36 2.08 -2.34
C LEU A 97 -12.90 2.41 -2.63
N VAL A 98 -12.67 3.60 -3.16
CA VAL A 98 -11.35 4.20 -3.28
C VAL A 98 -11.38 5.50 -2.51
N THR A 99 -10.38 5.73 -1.64
CA THR A 99 -10.27 6.97 -0.90
C THR A 99 -9.39 7.98 -1.63
N HIS A 100 -9.61 9.27 -1.42
CA HIS A 100 -8.57 10.27 -1.66
C HIS A 100 -7.39 10.06 -0.71
N GLU A 101 -6.27 10.74 -0.99
CA GLU A 101 -5.12 10.73 -0.08
C GLU A 101 -5.53 11.23 1.31
N ALA A 102 -5.22 10.44 2.32
CA ALA A 102 -5.45 10.74 3.73
C ALA A 102 -4.35 10.10 4.59
N PRO A 103 -4.14 10.56 5.84
CA PRO A 103 -3.21 9.91 6.75
C PRO A 103 -3.59 8.45 7.01
N GLU A 104 -2.61 7.56 6.97
CA GLU A 104 -2.82 6.11 7.23
C GLU A 104 -3.57 5.84 8.53
N LYS A 105 -3.29 6.62 9.58
CA LYS A 105 -4.01 6.50 10.86
C LYS A 105 -5.51 6.73 10.73
N ASP A 106 -5.92 7.71 9.91
CA ASP A 106 -7.34 8.10 9.76
C ASP A 106 -8.09 7.05 8.93
N ILE A 107 -7.42 6.53 7.88
CA ILE A 107 -7.94 5.42 7.08
C ILE A 107 -8.09 4.16 7.95
N LYS A 108 -7.07 3.81 8.73
CA LYS A 108 -7.09 2.65 9.63
C LYS A 108 -8.20 2.76 10.67
N ASN A 109 -8.33 3.92 11.32
CA ASN A 109 -9.40 4.16 12.28
C ASN A 109 -10.78 3.98 11.63
N SER A 110 -10.96 4.47 10.40
CA SER A 110 -12.20 4.28 9.65
C SER A 110 -12.49 2.79 9.40
N ILE A 111 -11.49 2.03 8.95
CA ILE A 111 -11.59 0.60 8.68
C ILE A 111 -11.95 -0.18 9.96
N ASP A 112 -11.30 0.12 11.07
CA ASP A 112 -11.55 -0.53 12.35
C ASP A 112 -12.99 -0.30 12.83
N GLN A 113 -13.51 0.94 12.71
CA GLN A 113 -14.88 1.28 13.04
C GLN A 113 -15.91 0.63 12.09
N ILE A 114 -15.62 0.63 10.78
CA ILE A 114 -16.48 0.01 9.76
C ILE A 114 -16.55 -1.50 9.99
N SER A 115 -15.43 -2.13 10.33
CA SER A 115 -15.37 -3.58 10.61
C SER A 115 -16.20 -3.98 11.82
N ALA A 116 -16.48 -3.05 12.73
CA ALA A 116 -17.32 -3.28 13.91
C ALA A 116 -18.83 -3.11 13.65
N LEU A 117 -19.24 -2.69 12.44
CA LEU A 117 -20.65 -2.55 12.09
C LEU A 117 -21.29 -3.93 11.84
N ASP A 118 -22.44 -4.19 12.42
CA ASP A 118 -23.19 -5.45 12.24
C ASP A 118 -23.54 -5.74 10.77
N SER A 119 -23.65 -4.69 9.96
CA SER A 119 -23.92 -4.78 8.53
C SER A 119 -22.73 -5.15 7.66
N VAL A 120 -21.52 -5.22 8.23
CA VAL A 120 -20.27 -5.54 7.51
C VAL A 120 -19.80 -6.93 7.89
N THR A 121 -19.66 -7.80 6.89
CA THR A 121 -19.23 -9.18 7.11
C THR A 121 -17.73 -9.35 6.94
N THR A 122 -17.15 -8.67 5.96
CA THR A 122 -15.72 -8.80 5.63
C THR A 122 -15.19 -7.46 5.11
N VAL A 123 -13.97 -7.13 5.51
CA VAL A 123 -13.21 -5.99 5.01
C VAL A 123 -11.90 -6.51 4.42
N THR A 124 -11.58 -6.09 3.20
CA THR A 124 -10.29 -6.33 2.55
C THR A 124 -9.77 -5.01 2.02
N SER A 125 -8.51 -4.66 2.34
CA SER A 125 -7.87 -3.42 1.91
C SER A 125 -6.49 -3.69 1.32
N THR A 126 -6.10 -2.90 0.33
CA THR A 126 -4.75 -2.92 -0.28
C THR A 126 -4.29 -1.52 -0.63
#